data_3169fdc33044111b659a5cd56c443889
#
_entry.id   3169fdc33044111b659a5cd56c443889
#
_cell.length_a   1.000
_cell.length_b   1.000
_cell.length_c   1.000
_cell.angle_alpha   90.00
_cell.angle_beta   90.00
_cell.angle_gamma   90.00
#
_symmetry.space_group_name_H-M   'P 1'
#
loop_
_entity.id
_entity.type
_entity.pdbx_description
1 polymer ?
#
loop_
_entity_poly.entity_id
_entity_poly.type
_entity_poly.pdbx_seq_one_letter_code
_entity_poly.pdbx_strand_id
1 'polypeptide(L)'
;MYNWKEVLDYINGEIAGMSFERQPAELYEPIRYVLSMGGKRIRPVLMLMAYNLYKEKVEEIGSQAVAIEIYHNYTLLHDDLMDRADMRRGMVTVHKKWDDNAAILSGDSMLVMAYRYMQQGCPAEHLGDVMSLFTETALEIGEGQQYDMEFEARADVSEEEYIEM
;
A
#
# COMPACT_ATOMS: atom_id res chain seq x y z
N MET A 1 13.47 18.28 -13.79
CA MET A 1 12.53 18.01 -12.68
C MET A 1 11.23 17.49 -13.27
N TYR A 2 10.76 16.35 -12.85
CA TYR A 2 9.52 15.76 -13.33
C TYR A 2 8.31 16.53 -12.79
N ASN A 3 7.24 16.61 -13.59
CA ASN A 3 5.96 17.11 -13.12
C ASN A 3 5.08 15.95 -12.57
N TRP A 4 3.99 16.29 -11.88
CA TRP A 4 3.05 15.34 -11.29
C TRP A 4 2.58 14.25 -12.26
N LYS A 5 2.23 14.67 -13.50
CA LYS A 5 1.68 13.75 -14.50
C LYS A 5 2.73 12.73 -14.96
N GLU A 6 3.94 13.17 -15.23
CA GLU A 6 5.04 12.30 -15.64
C GLU A 6 5.35 11.24 -14.57
N VAL A 7 5.38 11.64 -13.31
CA VAL A 7 5.59 10.71 -12.18
C VAL A 7 4.42 9.77 -12.00
N LEU A 8 3.18 10.26 -12.14
CA LEU A 8 1.98 9.43 -12.08
C LEU A 8 1.93 8.40 -13.21
N ASP A 9 2.26 8.80 -14.43
CA ASP A 9 2.30 7.91 -15.58
C ASP A 9 3.39 6.84 -15.40
N TYR A 10 4.56 7.22 -14.86
CA TYR A 10 5.63 6.29 -14.53
C TYR A 10 5.18 5.24 -13.52
N ILE A 11 4.65 5.64 -12.36
CA ILE A 11 4.24 4.68 -11.31
C ILE A 11 3.08 3.77 -11.76
N ASN A 12 2.15 4.28 -12.55
CA ASN A 12 1.09 3.46 -13.13
C ASN A 12 1.66 2.44 -14.12
N GLY A 13 2.68 2.81 -14.89
CA GLY A 13 3.40 1.90 -15.77
C GLY A 13 4.09 0.76 -14.99
N GLU A 14 4.80 1.08 -13.90
CA GLU A 14 5.45 0.11 -13.04
C GLU A 14 4.46 -0.90 -12.44
N ILE A 15 3.33 -0.41 -11.91
CA ILE A 15 2.29 -1.26 -11.33
C ILE A 15 1.62 -2.13 -12.42
N ALA A 16 1.33 -1.57 -13.58
CA ALA A 16 0.74 -2.32 -14.70
C ALA A 16 1.69 -3.39 -15.28
N GLY A 17 2.99 -3.15 -15.20
CA GLY A 17 4.04 -4.09 -15.63
C GLY A 17 4.31 -5.23 -14.64
N MET A 18 3.71 -5.22 -13.45
CA MET A 18 3.89 -6.29 -12.46
C MET A 18 3.27 -7.60 -12.97
N SER A 19 4.07 -8.67 -12.95
CA SER A 19 3.57 -10.01 -13.30
C SER A 19 3.02 -10.74 -12.09
N PHE A 20 1.78 -11.21 -12.21
CA PHE A 20 1.08 -12.06 -11.24
C PHE A 20 0.81 -13.47 -11.80
N GLU A 21 1.50 -13.85 -12.88
CA GLU A 21 1.43 -15.20 -13.47
C GLU A 21 2.20 -16.21 -12.62
N ARG A 22 1.70 -16.44 -11.39
CA ARG A 22 2.30 -17.32 -10.39
C ARG A 22 1.27 -18.29 -9.83
N GLN A 23 1.76 -19.40 -9.28
CA GLN A 23 0.91 -20.37 -8.57
C GLN A 23 1.09 -20.23 -7.05
N PRO A 24 0.02 -20.47 -6.27
CA PRO A 24 -1.35 -20.76 -6.73
C PRO A 24 -2.05 -19.49 -7.26
N ALA A 25 -2.77 -19.60 -8.37
CA ALA A 25 -3.43 -18.46 -9.03
C ALA A 25 -4.42 -17.75 -8.10
N GLU A 26 -5.17 -18.51 -7.32
CA GLU A 26 -6.17 -18.00 -6.36
C GLU A 26 -5.58 -17.02 -5.30
N LEU A 27 -4.27 -17.10 -5.03
CA LEU A 27 -3.58 -16.15 -4.16
C LEU A 27 -3.26 -14.84 -4.88
N TYR A 28 -2.85 -14.91 -6.15
CA TYR A 28 -2.33 -13.75 -6.90
C TYR A 28 -3.41 -13.00 -7.69
N GLU A 29 -4.52 -13.65 -8.07
CA GLU A 29 -5.62 -12.99 -8.75
C GLU A 29 -6.29 -11.86 -7.94
N PRO A 30 -6.58 -12.03 -6.63
CA PRO A 30 -7.09 -10.93 -5.80
C PRO A 30 -6.08 -9.78 -5.69
N ILE A 31 -4.77 -10.06 -5.58
CA ILE A 31 -3.72 -9.02 -5.53
C ILE A 31 -3.74 -8.19 -6.82
N ARG A 32 -3.70 -8.86 -7.97
CA ARG A 32 -3.80 -8.20 -9.28
C ARG A 32 -5.07 -7.37 -9.39
N TYR A 33 -6.19 -7.92 -8.94
CA TYR A 33 -7.48 -7.24 -8.96
C TYR A 33 -7.47 -5.95 -8.14
N VAL A 34 -6.99 -5.98 -6.89
CA VAL A 34 -6.91 -4.80 -6.02
C VAL A 34 -6.00 -3.73 -6.64
N LEU A 35 -4.83 -4.09 -7.12
CA LEU A 35 -3.89 -3.13 -7.73
C LEU A 35 -4.44 -2.53 -9.04
N SER A 36 -5.31 -3.29 -9.76
CA SER A 36 -5.98 -2.81 -10.98
C SER A 36 -7.14 -1.86 -10.73
N MET A 37 -7.66 -1.75 -9.51
CA MET A 37 -8.74 -0.80 -9.15
C MET A 37 -8.34 0.67 -9.36
N GLY A 38 -7.07 0.93 -9.63
CA GLY A 38 -6.54 2.27 -9.83
C GLY A 38 -6.46 3.07 -8.53
N GLY A 39 -6.51 4.39 -8.65
CA GLY A 39 -6.42 5.32 -7.53
C GLY A 39 -5.60 6.56 -7.88
N LYS A 40 -5.56 7.52 -6.96
CA LYS A 40 -4.83 8.79 -7.15
C LYS A 40 -3.30 8.63 -7.06
N ARG A 41 -2.81 7.51 -6.55
CA ARG A 41 -1.37 7.21 -6.37
C ARG A 41 -0.61 8.33 -5.65
N ILE A 42 -1.25 9.03 -4.72
CA ILE A 42 -0.66 10.21 -4.06
C ILE A 42 0.63 9.85 -3.33
N ARG A 43 0.64 8.74 -2.57
CA ARG A 43 1.79 8.32 -1.75
C ARG A 43 3.05 8.05 -2.58
N PRO A 44 3.03 7.16 -3.57
CA PRO A 44 4.20 6.93 -4.41
C PRO A 44 4.61 8.15 -5.22
N VAL A 45 3.66 8.96 -5.71
CA VAL A 45 3.98 10.19 -6.46
C VAL A 45 4.68 11.20 -5.56
N LEU A 46 4.19 11.44 -4.33
CA LEU A 46 4.86 12.34 -3.39
C LEU A 46 6.26 11.88 -3.04
N MET A 47 6.47 10.57 -2.83
CA MET A 47 7.81 10.01 -2.58
C MET A 47 8.76 10.29 -3.75
N LEU A 48 8.34 9.99 -4.98
CA LEU A 48 9.15 10.23 -6.17
C LEU A 48 9.42 11.71 -6.40
N MET A 49 8.44 12.58 -6.18
CA MET A 49 8.63 14.03 -6.28
C MET A 49 9.58 14.57 -5.20
N ALA A 50 9.48 14.10 -3.97
CA ALA A 50 10.41 14.47 -2.90
C ALA A 50 11.84 14.04 -3.24
N TYR A 51 12.03 12.84 -3.75
CA TYR A 51 13.32 12.37 -4.25
C TYR A 51 13.87 13.26 -5.38
N ASN A 52 12.99 13.66 -6.30
CA ASN A 52 13.36 14.50 -7.45
C ASN A 52 13.80 15.94 -7.08
N LEU A 53 13.58 16.37 -5.83
CA LEU A 53 14.16 17.62 -5.32
C LEU A 53 15.69 17.54 -5.18
N TYR A 54 16.22 16.34 -5.00
CA TYR A 54 17.66 16.11 -4.72
C TYR A 54 18.37 15.28 -5.79
N LYS A 55 17.61 14.49 -6.56
CA LYS A 55 18.12 13.56 -7.57
C LYS A 55 17.33 13.68 -8.86
N GLU A 56 18.01 13.46 -9.99
CA GLU A 56 17.38 13.63 -11.31
C GLU A 56 16.53 12.43 -11.73
N LYS A 57 16.95 11.21 -11.34
CA LYS A 57 16.36 9.95 -11.83
C LYS A 57 15.44 9.33 -10.77
N VAL A 58 14.14 9.56 -10.89
CA VAL A 58 13.13 8.99 -9.99
C VAL A 58 13.03 7.46 -10.07
N GLU A 59 13.48 6.88 -11.18
CA GLU A 59 13.50 5.44 -11.43
C GLU A 59 14.41 4.69 -10.44
N GLU A 60 15.41 5.37 -9.84
CA GLU A 60 16.31 4.80 -8.85
C GLU A 60 15.58 4.31 -7.59
N ILE A 61 14.42 4.90 -7.27
CA ILE A 61 13.57 4.49 -6.14
C ILE A 61 12.18 4.03 -6.59
N GLY A 62 12.01 3.65 -7.85
CA GLY A 62 10.73 3.20 -8.40
C GLY A 62 10.18 1.98 -7.66
N SER A 63 11.06 1.04 -7.28
CA SER A 63 10.66 -0.14 -6.51
C SER A 63 10.12 0.22 -5.12
N GLN A 64 10.73 1.18 -4.41
CA GLN A 64 10.27 1.67 -3.12
C GLN A 64 8.92 2.40 -3.24
N ALA A 65 8.73 3.16 -4.31
CA ALA A 65 7.45 3.81 -4.59
C ALA A 65 6.33 2.78 -4.87
N VAL A 66 6.63 1.71 -5.62
CA VAL A 66 5.72 0.57 -5.80
C VAL A 66 5.43 -0.12 -4.47
N ALA A 67 6.43 -0.30 -3.59
CA ALA A 67 6.27 -0.91 -2.28
C ALA A 67 5.24 -0.16 -1.42
N ILE A 68 5.33 1.17 -1.34
CA ILE A 68 4.37 2.00 -0.61
C ILE A 68 2.95 1.83 -1.16
N GLU A 69 2.79 1.75 -2.47
CA GLU A 69 1.46 1.57 -3.07
C GLU A 69 0.91 0.15 -2.84
N ILE A 70 1.76 -0.89 -2.88
CA ILE A 70 1.36 -2.25 -2.52
C ILE A 70 0.91 -2.28 -1.05
N TYR A 71 1.70 -1.70 -0.14
CA TYR A 71 1.39 -1.63 1.28
C TYR A 71 0.05 -0.89 1.50
N HIS A 72 -0.14 0.26 0.88
CA HIS A 72 -1.40 0.99 0.97
C HIS A 72 -2.61 0.17 0.47
N ASN A 73 -2.48 -0.55 -0.63
CA ASN A 73 -3.58 -1.38 -1.12
C ASN A 73 -3.79 -2.63 -0.25
N TYR A 74 -2.76 -3.14 0.43
CA TYR A 74 -2.87 -4.14 1.49
C TYR A 74 -3.76 -3.64 2.64
N THR A 75 -3.46 -2.45 3.18
CA THR A 75 -4.27 -1.89 4.27
C THR A 75 -5.72 -1.71 3.85
N LEU A 76 -5.98 -1.20 2.64
CA LEU A 76 -7.35 -1.05 2.12
C LEU A 76 -8.08 -2.38 1.92
N LEU A 77 -7.39 -3.44 1.56
CA LEU A 77 -7.98 -4.76 1.36
C LEU A 77 -8.43 -5.37 2.69
N HIS A 78 -7.63 -5.24 3.75
CA HIS A 78 -7.97 -5.69 5.10
C HIS A 78 -9.05 -4.80 5.74
N ASP A 79 -8.98 -3.49 5.56
CA ASP A 79 -9.97 -2.50 5.96
C ASP A 79 -11.36 -2.85 5.39
N ASP A 80 -11.44 -3.09 4.07
CA ASP A 80 -12.68 -3.53 3.41
C ASP A 80 -13.28 -4.80 4.02
N LEU A 81 -12.44 -5.73 4.47
CA LEU A 81 -12.89 -6.95 5.14
C LEU A 81 -13.38 -6.66 6.57
N MET A 82 -12.65 -5.85 7.34
CA MET A 82 -13.01 -5.47 8.72
C MET A 82 -14.34 -4.71 8.73
N ASP A 83 -14.51 -3.75 7.83
CA ASP A 83 -15.71 -2.93 7.69
C ASP A 83 -16.87 -3.65 6.98
N ARG A 84 -16.66 -4.85 6.45
CA ARG A 84 -17.65 -5.56 5.63
C ARG A 84 -18.12 -4.75 4.41
N ALA A 85 -17.28 -3.89 3.88
CA ALA A 85 -17.60 -3.02 2.76
C ALA A 85 -17.92 -3.80 1.48
N ASP A 86 -19.01 -3.46 0.81
CA ASP A 86 -19.42 -4.14 -0.44
C ASP A 86 -18.59 -3.69 -1.64
N MET A 87 -18.18 -2.43 -1.65
CA MET A 87 -17.57 -1.77 -2.81
C MET A 87 -16.39 -0.88 -2.42
N ARG A 88 -15.34 -0.87 -3.25
CA ARG A 88 -14.25 0.10 -3.20
C ARG A 88 -13.95 0.64 -4.60
N ARG A 89 -13.87 1.95 -4.75
CA ARG A 89 -13.61 2.64 -6.03
C ARG A 89 -14.55 2.19 -7.17
N GLY A 90 -15.81 1.88 -6.83
CA GLY A 90 -16.81 1.40 -7.78
C GLY A 90 -16.69 -0.06 -8.18
N MET A 91 -15.79 -0.83 -7.56
CA MET A 91 -15.60 -2.26 -7.78
C MET A 91 -15.95 -3.05 -6.51
N VAL A 92 -16.42 -4.29 -6.69
CA VAL A 92 -16.72 -5.21 -5.58
C VAL A 92 -15.46 -5.51 -4.79
N THR A 93 -15.53 -5.52 -3.47
CA THR A 93 -14.38 -5.83 -2.59
C THR A 93 -13.96 -7.30 -2.71
N VAL A 94 -12.71 -7.61 -2.31
CA VAL A 94 -12.16 -8.96 -2.47
C VAL A 94 -12.96 -10.01 -1.71
N HIS A 95 -13.31 -9.75 -0.43
CA HIS A 95 -14.08 -10.71 0.38
C HIS A 95 -15.50 -10.96 -0.17
N LYS A 96 -16.07 -10.03 -0.92
CA LYS A 96 -17.37 -10.22 -1.61
C LYS A 96 -17.24 -10.93 -2.93
N LYS A 97 -16.12 -10.74 -3.63
CA LYS A 97 -15.90 -11.33 -4.95
C LYS A 97 -15.34 -12.76 -4.87
N TRP A 98 -14.53 -13.05 -3.88
CA TRP A 98 -14.01 -14.38 -3.55
C TRP A 98 -14.57 -14.83 -2.21
N ASP A 99 -13.79 -14.69 -1.13
CA ASP A 99 -14.20 -14.97 0.25
C ASP A 99 -13.27 -14.26 1.25
N ASP A 100 -13.57 -14.38 2.54
CA ASP A 100 -12.79 -13.79 3.63
C ASP A 100 -11.36 -14.32 3.67
N ASN A 101 -11.15 -15.62 3.44
CA ASN A 101 -9.82 -16.22 3.46
C ASN A 101 -8.95 -15.72 2.30
N ALA A 102 -9.53 -15.55 1.11
CA ALA A 102 -8.84 -14.97 -0.03
C ALA A 102 -8.40 -13.51 0.28
N ALA A 103 -9.24 -12.73 0.95
CA ALA A 103 -8.88 -11.38 1.38
C ALA A 103 -7.72 -11.41 2.38
N ILE A 104 -7.78 -12.26 3.41
CA ILE A 104 -6.72 -12.37 4.42
C ILE A 104 -5.40 -12.79 3.78
N LEU A 105 -5.37 -13.93 3.08
CA LEU A 105 -4.13 -14.50 2.53
C LEU A 105 -3.50 -13.62 1.45
N SER A 106 -4.33 -13.02 0.59
CA SER A 106 -3.83 -12.10 -0.44
C SER A 106 -3.27 -10.82 0.19
N GLY A 107 -3.94 -10.28 1.22
CA GLY A 107 -3.45 -9.13 1.97
C GLY A 107 -2.11 -9.42 2.66
N ASP A 108 -2.00 -10.53 3.41
CA ASP A 108 -0.74 -10.95 4.03
C ASP A 108 0.40 -11.09 3.01
N SER A 109 0.08 -11.65 1.83
CA SER A 109 1.04 -11.77 0.75
C SER A 109 1.45 -10.42 0.18
N MET A 110 0.52 -9.44 0.09
CA MET A 110 0.83 -8.07 -0.32
C MET A 110 1.75 -7.38 0.68
N LEU A 111 1.55 -7.58 1.99
CA LEU A 111 2.46 -7.06 3.02
C LEU A 111 3.90 -7.57 2.79
N VAL A 112 4.07 -8.87 2.62
CA VAL A 112 5.39 -9.47 2.34
C VAL A 112 5.97 -8.96 1.01
N MET A 113 5.12 -8.78 -0.02
CA MET A 113 5.54 -8.19 -1.29
C MET A 113 6.02 -6.74 -1.11
N ALA A 114 5.33 -5.93 -0.31
CA ALA A 114 5.74 -4.56 -0.03
C ALA A 114 7.15 -4.51 0.58
N TYR A 115 7.44 -5.34 1.58
CA TYR A 115 8.79 -5.49 2.14
C TYR A 115 9.83 -5.91 1.10
N ARG A 116 9.49 -6.85 0.23
CA ARG A 116 10.38 -7.29 -0.85
C ARG A 116 10.70 -6.15 -1.83
N TYR A 117 9.69 -5.39 -2.26
CA TYR A 117 9.88 -4.26 -3.18
C TYR A 117 10.63 -3.11 -2.50
N MET A 118 10.42 -2.88 -1.19
CA MET A 118 11.13 -1.86 -0.43
C MET A 118 12.64 -2.10 -0.39
N GLN A 119 13.06 -3.37 -0.31
CA GLN A 119 14.48 -3.75 -0.32
C GLN A 119 15.11 -3.74 -1.72
N GLN A 120 14.30 -3.92 -2.75
CA GLN A 120 14.78 -4.16 -4.12
C GLN A 120 15.49 -2.93 -4.68
N GLY A 121 16.78 -3.07 -5.02
CA GLY A 121 17.59 -1.99 -5.57
C GLY A 121 18.00 -0.93 -4.56
N CYS A 122 17.63 -1.06 -3.28
CA CYS A 122 18.07 -0.15 -2.23
C CYS A 122 19.57 -0.33 -1.98
N PRO A 123 20.39 0.74 -2.01
CA PRO A 123 21.81 0.67 -1.67
C PRO A 123 22.02 0.12 -0.26
N ALA A 124 23.04 -0.72 -0.10
CA ALA A 124 23.30 -1.41 1.18
C ALA A 124 23.50 -0.45 2.36
N GLU A 125 24.09 0.71 2.12
CA GLU A 125 24.31 1.76 3.12
C GLU A 125 23.01 2.42 3.62
N HIS A 126 21.92 2.37 2.85
CA HIS A 126 20.63 2.96 3.20
C HIS A 126 19.58 1.92 3.61
N LEU A 127 19.84 0.63 3.34
CA LEU A 127 18.85 -0.43 3.52
C LEU A 127 18.36 -0.52 4.97
N GLY A 128 19.24 -0.41 5.94
CA GLY A 128 18.89 -0.45 7.37
C GLY A 128 17.89 0.66 7.75
N ASP A 129 18.22 1.90 7.38
CA ASP A 129 17.42 3.07 7.71
C ASP A 129 16.04 3.03 7.00
N VAL A 130 16.04 2.66 5.70
CA VAL A 130 14.80 2.53 4.91
C VAL A 130 13.87 1.47 5.50
N MET A 131 14.41 0.31 5.86
CA MET A 131 13.62 -0.78 6.42
C MET A 131 13.12 -0.47 7.82
N SER A 132 13.94 0.21 8.64
CA SER A 132 13.54 0.65 9.98
C SER A 132 12.36 1.62 9.88
N LEU A 133 12.50 2.67 9.08
CA LEU A 133 11.45 3.67 8.87
C LEU A 133 10.15 3.02 8.34
N PHE A 134 10.26 2.14 7.34
CA PHE A 134 9.10 1.46 6.78
C PHE A 134 8.40 0.57 7.82
N THR A 135 9.17 -0.15 8.62
CA THR A 135 8.63 -1.05 9.66
C THR A 135 7.95 -0.28 10.79
N GLU A 136 8.57 0.79 11.29
CA GLU A 136 7.98 1.65 12.33
C GLU A 136 6.67 2.26 11.84
N THR A 137 6.67 2.88 10.64
CA THR A 137 5.44 3.43 10.05
C THR A 137 4.36 2.37 9.83
N ALA A 138 4.75 1.13 9.47
CA ALA A 138 3.80 0.04 9.31
C ALA A 138 3.14 -0.38 10.64
N LEU A 139 3.89 -0.34 11.74
CA LEU A 139 3.37 -0.59 13.08
C LEU A 139 2.42 0.55 13.52
N GLU A 140 2.84 1.80 13.36
CA GLU A 140 2.02 2.98 13.68
C GLU A 140 0.67 2.96 12.94
N ILE A 141 0.65 2.56 11.65
CA ILE A 141 -0.59 2.41 10.88
C ILE A 141 -1.48 1.31 11.49
N GLY A 142 -0.90 0.20 11.97
CA GLY A 142 -1.65 -0.85 12.65
C GLY A 142 -2.25 -0.39 13.97
N GLU A 143 -1.49 0.37 14.75
CA GLU A 143 -1.93 0.99 16.01
C GLU A 143 -3.07 1.99 15.75
N GLY A 144 -2.93 2.84 14.71
CA GLY A 144 -3.99 3.76 14.29
C GLY A 144 -5.27 3.03 13.89
N GLN A 145 -5.18 1.94 13.15
CA GLN A 145 -6.34 1.12 12.78
C GLN A 145 -7.03 0.51 14.01
N GLN A 146 -6.26 0.11 15.04
CA GLN A 146 -6.84 -0.37 16.29
C GLN A 146 -7.59 0.73 17.03
N TYR A 147 -7.06 1.95 17.08
CA TYR A 147 -7.76 3.11 17.64
C TYR A 147 -9.06 3.43 16.88
N ASP A 148 -9.02 3.40 15.55
CA ASP A 148 -10.21 3.63 14.72
C ASP A 148 -11.35 2.67 15.10
N MET A 149 -11.06 1.38 15.17
CA MET A 149 -12.02 0.35 15.59
C MET A 149 -12.54 0.54 17.02
N GLU A 150 -11.68 0.96 17.96
CA GLU A 150 -12.09 1.24 19.35
C GLU A 150 -12.98 2.48 19.44
N PHE A 151 -12.68 3.51 18.63
CA PHE A 151 -13.45 4.75 18.62
C PHE A 151 -14.85 4.59 18.04
N GLU A 152 -15.08 3.62 17.15
CA GLU A 152 -16.44 3.28 16.70
C GLU A 152 -17.39 2.89 17.84
N ALA A 153 -16.86 2.28 18.90
CA ALA A 153 -17.62 1.83 20.06
C ALA A 153 -17.72 2.86 21.19
N ARG A 154 -17.01 4.00 21.08
CA ARG A 154 -16.90 5.03 22.12
C ARG A 154 -17.60 6.32 21.71
N ALA A 155 -18.24 6.98 22.69
CA ALA A 155 -18.88 8.30 22.52
C ALA A 155 -18.08 9.44 23.20
N ASP A 156 -16.97 9.12 23.82
CA ASP A 156 -16.16 10.02 24.71
C ASP A 156 -14.73 10.23 24.21
N VAL A 157 -14.48 10.03 22.90
CA VAL A 157 -13.17 10.22 22.28
C VAL A 157 -12.80 11.72 22.32
N SER A 158 -11.64 12.05 22.91
CA SER A 158 -11.13 13.40 22.92
C SER A 158 -10.44 13.80 21.61
N GLU A 159 -10.23 15.11 21.42
CA GLU A 159 -9.47 15.61 20.27
C GLU A 159 -8.01 15.12 20.30
N GLU A 160 -7.42 15.06 21.50
CA GLU A 160 -6.06 14.56 21.68
C GLU A 160 -5.92 13.10 21.29
N GLU A 161 -6.86 12.23 21.70
CA GLU A 161 -6.89 10.82 21.29
C GLU A 161 -7.07 10.66 19.78
N TYR A 162 -7.89 11.51 19.16
CA TYR A 162 -8.11 11.49 17.73
C TYR A 162 -6.85 11.91 16.91
N ILE A 163 -6.09 12.86 17.44
CA ILE A 163 -4.83 13.31 16.81
C ILE A 163 -3.73 12.26 16.99
N GLU A 164 -3.74 11.51 18.11
CA GLU A 164 -2.79 10.42 18.36
C GLU A 164 -3.03 9.23 17.42
N MET A 165 -4.29 8.95 17.08
CA MET A 165 -4.66 7.94 16.09
C MET A 165 -4.07 8.23 14.70
#